data_a1d0a55bdead48fcf292b1008a5aa01a
#
_entry.id   a1d0a55bdead48fcf292b1008a5aa01a
#
_cell.length_a   1.000
_cell.length_b   1.000
_cell.length_c   1.000
_cell.angle_alpha   90.00
_cell.angle_beta   90.00
_cell.angle_gamma   90.00
#
_symmetry.space_group_name_H-M   'P 1'
#
loop_
_entity.id
_entity.type
_entity.pdbx_description
1 polymer ?
#
loop_
_entity_poly.entity_id
_entity_poly.type
_entity_poly.pdbx_seq_one_letter_code
_entity_poly.pdbx_strand_id
1 'polypeptide(L)'
;NFEGMDMVKVYTSGSLLEDREIPVEFQQTVLSECHELGKELIVESRCEQLTEEKLQWATSINPKFTVAIGLEAYDDEVLKFHVNKGFTTKSFDRAVKNLQKFDIRVKTYLMFKPPFMSEADALDHIVEWIAAVAESSDEISVNPMNIQRGTIIDRLHNDRQYRPPWLWSLVEMIHKAHHIIHPNGGTNGDEDQVSRLIVHPTAGGKIRGSHNCGSCDTEVVAAIERYAVSGDLLEFEGIDCSCKQTWREEISLERCLPAPLGISLPRRGDRAKVLRSA
;
A
#
# COMPACT_ATOMS: atom_id res chain seq x y z
N ASN A 1 -28.58 6.60 -6.30
CA ASN A 1 -29.24 5.29 -6.27
C ASN A 1 -28.16 4.22 -6.05
N PHE A 2 -28.19 3.54 -4.89
CA PHE A 2 -27.21 2.49 -4.52
C PHE A 2 -27.73 1.07 -4.85
N GLU A 3 -28.79 0.95 -5.65
CA GLU A 3 -29.31 -0.34 -6.12
C GLU A 3 -28.23 -1.09 -6.93
N GLY A 4 -27.98 -2.35 -6.58
CA GLY A 4 -26.98 -3.19 -7.25
C GLY A 4 -25.52 -2.96 -6.81
N MET A 5 -25.26 -2.12 -5.83
CA MET A 5 -23.94 -1.93 -5.21
C MET A 5 -23.90 -2.61 -3.85
N ASP A 6 -22.89 -3.43 -3.60
CA ASP A 6 -22.70 -4.09 -2.30
C ASP A 6 -21.81 -3.27 -1.36
N MET A 7 -21.01 -2.36 -1.93
CA MET A 7 -19.98 -1.60 -1.23
C MET A 7 -20.01 -0.12 -1.62
N VAL A 8 -19.86 0.76 -0.62
CA VAL A 8 -19.64 2.20 -0.78
C VAL A 8 -18.24 2.55 -0.30
N LYS A 9 -17.47 3.25 -1.13
CA LYS A 9 -16.14 3.74 -0.77
C LYS A 9 -16.16 5.27 -0.77
N VAL A 10 -15.90 5.86 0.39
CA VAL A 10 -15.80 7.32 0.52
C VAL A 10 -14.33 7.68 0.65
N TYR A 11 -13.76 8.07 -0.49
CA TYR A 11 -12.38 8.49 -0.58
C TYR A 11 -12.32 10.02 -0.67
N THR A 12 -11.59 10.59 0.25
CA THR A 12 -11.34 12.03 0.31
C THR A 12 -9.84 12.28 0.23
N SER A 13 -9.41 13.49 -0.06
CA SER A 13 -7.99 13.82 0.03
C SER A 13 -7.48 13.99 1.48
N GLY A 14 -8.35 13.77 2.46
CA GLY A 14 -8.10 13.93 3.88
C GLY A 14 -8.72 12.80 4.71
N SER A 15 -9.67 13.15 5.57
CA SER A 15 -10.28 12.21 6.50
C SER A 15 -11.79 12.40 6.58
N LEU A 16 -12.58 11.36 6.30
CA LEU A 16 -14.04 11.45 6.49
C LEU A 16 -14.38 11.82 7.94
N LEU A 17 -13.61 11.32 8.91
CA LEU A 17 -13.88 11.52 10.34
C LEU A 17 -13.28 12.81 10.91
N GLU A 18 -12.78 13.72 10.07
CA GLU A 18 -12.26 15.02 10.50
C GLU A 18 -13.30 16.11 10.38
N ASP A 19 -13.77 16.64 11.52
CA ASP A 19 -14.87 17.62 11.60
C ASP A 19 -14.54 18.96 10.92
N ARG A 20 -13.25 19.26 10.73
CA ARG A 20 -12.80 20.47 10.03
C ARG A 20 -12.87 20.33 8.51
N GLU A 21 -12.75 19.10 8.00
CA GLU A 21 -12.80 18.81 6.57
C GLU A 21 -14.19 18.44 6.11
N ILE A 22 -14.90 17.65 6.93
CA ILE A 22 -16.22 17.09 6.60
C ILE A 22 -17.20 17.42 7.72
N PRO A 23 -18.32 18.13 7.46
CA PRO A 23 -19.35 18.40 8.47
C PRO A 23 -19.85 17.13 9.15
N VAL A 24 -20.05 17.19 10.47
CA VAL A 24 -20.47 16.04 11.30
C VAL A 24 -21.80 15.46 10.80
N GLU A 25 -22.71 16.30 10.36
CA GLU A 25 -24.01 15.89 9.81
C GLU A 25 -23.85 15.03 8.54
N PHE A 26 -22.87 15.37 7.69
CA PHE A 26 -22.56 14.58 6.50
C PHE A 26 -21.91 13.24 6.86
N GLN A 27 -20.96 13.25 7.82
CA GLN A 27 -20.37 12.00 8.32
C GLN A 27 -21.46 11.08 8.88
N GLN A 28 -22.37 11.62 9.69
CA GLN A 28 -23.51 10.88 10.25
C GLN A 28 -24.40 10.30 9.16
N THR A 29 -24.75 11.10 8.15
CA THR A 29 -25.58 10.65 7.01
C THR A 29 -24.92 9.49 6.28
N VAL A 30 -23.64 9.58 5.94
CA VAL A 30 -22.92 8.49 5.27
C VAL A 30 -22.91 7.21 6.10
N LEU A 31 -22.63 7.32 7.40
CA LEU A 31 -22.60 6.17 8.30
C LEU A 31 -24.00 5.52 8.42
N SER A 32 -25.05 6.31 8.67
CA SER A 32 -26.41 5.79 8.87
C SER A 32 -27.01 5.19 7.59
N GLU A 33 -26.90 5.89 6.46
CA GLU A 33 -27.46 5.38 5.20
C GLU A 33 -26.79 4.07 4.75
N CYS A 34 -25.45 3.97 4.86
CA CYS A 34 -24.77 2.70 4.53
C CYS A 34 -25.20 1.56 5.45
N HIS A 35 -25.38 1.85 6.75
CA HIS A 35 -25.86 0.87 7.71
C HIS A 35 -27.29 0.40 7.41
N GLU A 36 -28.21 1.36 7.22
CA GLU A 36 -29.64 1.09 6.94
C GLU A 36 -29.85 0.33 5.62
N LEU A 37 -29.01 0.61 4.62
CA LEU A 37 -29.04 -0.06 3.32
C LEU A 37 -28.25 -1.39 3.32
N GLY A 38 -27.64 -1.79 4.43
CA GLY A 38 -26.82 -3.00 4.53
C GLY A 38 -25.63 -3.02 3.60
N LYS A 39 -25.04 -1.85 3.31
CA LYS A 39 -23.88 -1.72 2.42
C LYS A 39 -22.58 -1.77 3.21
N GLU A 40 -21.58 -2.47 2.67
CA GLU A 40 -20.21 -2.36 3.19
C GLU A 40 -19.72 -0.93 2.97
N LEU A 41 -19.17 -0.31 4.02
CA LEU A 41 -18.63 1.04 3.95
C LEU A 41 -17.13 1.03 4.18
N ILE A 42 -16.38 1.63 3.25
CA ILE A 42 -14.94 1.90 3.42
C ILE A 42 -14.73 3.42 3.42
N VAL A 43 -14.08 3.93 4.46
CA VAL A 43 -13.76 5.35 4.61
C VAL A 43 -12.26 5.56 4.76
N GLU A 44 -11.73 6.62 4.15
CA GLU A 44 -10.35 7.03 4.41
C GLU A 44 -10.27 7.89 5.66
N SER A 45 -9.24 7.66 6.46
CA SER A 45 -8.94 8.50 7.61
C SER A 45 -7.42 8.57 7.87
N ARG A 46 -7.02 9.73 8.40
CA ARG A 46 -5.68 9.93 8.97
C ARG A 46 -5.64 9.39 10.39
N CYS A 47 -4.47 8.92 10.82
CA CYS A 47 -4.28 8.31 12.14
C CYS A 47 -4.72 9.20 13.30
N GLU A 48 -4.53 10.53 13.16
CA GLU A 48 -4.85 11.50 14.22
C GLU A 48 -6.35 11.61 14.50
N GLN A 49 -7.20 11.26 13.53
CA GLN A 49 -8.66 11.34 13.67
C GLN A 49 -9.27 10.08 14.28
N LEU A 50 -8.49 8.99 14.40
CA LEU A 50 -8.95 7.70 14.90
C LEU A 50 -8.84 7.62 16.43
N THR A 51 -9.45 8.58 17.11
CA THR A 51 -9.53 8.61 18.59
C THR A 51 -10.63 7.69 19.09
N GLU A 52 -10.50 7.19 20.32
CA GLU A 52 -11.53 6.32 20.90
C GLU A 52 -12.91 6.99 20.95
N GLU A 53 -12.97 8.29 21.28
CA GLU A 53 -14.20 9.06 21.32
C GLU A 53 -14.86 9.11 19.93
N LYS A 54 -14.10 9.42 18.87
CA LYS A 54 -14.62 9.50 17.51
C LYS A 54 -15.07 8.13 16.99
N LEU A 55 -14.34 7.08 17.31
CA LEU A 55 -14.69 5.71 16.91
C LEU A 55 -15.92 5.21 17.67
N GLN A 56 -16.05 5.50 18.97
CA GLN A 56 -17.23 5.18 19.75
C GLN A 56 -18.49 5.87 19.16
N TRP A 57 -18.37 7.15 18.79
CA TRP A 57 -19.45 7.86 18.11
C TRP A 57 -19.78 7.20 16.77
N ALA A 58 -18.81 6.94 15.90
CA ALA A 58 -19.04 6.37 14.58
C ALA A 58 -19.67 4.96 14.65
N THR A 59 -19.20 4.11 15.56
CA THR A 59 -19.74 2.74 15.75
C THR A 59 -21.12 2.72 16.38
N SER A 60 -21.51 3.76 17.12
CA SER A 60 -22.89 3.90 17.59
C SER A 60 -23.90 4.14 16.48
N ILE A 61 -23.46 4.63 15.32
CA ILE A 61 -24.27 4.87 14.11
C ILE A 61 -24.18 3.70 13.13
N ASN A 62 -22.94 3.28 12.81
CA ASN A 62 -22.66 2.13 11.95
C ASN A 62 -21.66 1.21 12.65
N PRO A 63 -22.07 0.05 13.18
CA PRO A 63 -21.17 -0.86 13.90
C PRO A 63 -20.18 -1.61 13.00
N LYS A 64 -20.37 -1.56 11.68
CA LYS A 64 -19.55 -2.32 10.72
C LYS A 64 -19.12 -1.44 9.55
N PHE A 65 -17.89 -1.00 9.58
CA PHE A 65 -17.23 -0.34 8.45
C PHE A 65 -15.75 -0.63 8.44
N THR A 66 -15.08 -0.30 7.36
CA THR A 66 -13.63 -0.45 7.19
C THR A 66 -13.00 0.94 7.16
N VAL A 67 -11.91 1.12 7.89
CA VAL A 67 -11.10 2.35 7.80
C VAL A 67 -9.85 2.08 6.97
N ALA A 68 -9.68 2.86 5.93
CA ALA A 68 -8.51 2.84 5.07
C ALA A 68 -7.50 3.91 5.53
N ILE A 69 -6.27 3.49 5.84
CA ILE A 69 -5.20 4.36 6.32
C ILE A 69 -4.07 4.41 5.28
N GLY A 70 -3.75 5.60 4.80
CA GLY A 70 -2.59 5.83 3.96
C GLY A 70 -1.31 5.84 4.79
N LEU A 71 -0.76 4.69 5.12
CA LEU A 71 0.52 4.58 5.83
C LEU A 71 1.71 4.91 4.93
N GLU A 72 1.72 4.41 3.72
CA GLU A 72 2.72 4.50 2.66
C GLU A 72 3.99 3.68 2.92
N ALA A 73 4.57 3.72 4.12
CA ALA A 73 5.75 2.98 4.52
C ALA A 73 5.71 2.65 6.02
N TYR A 74 6.17 1.47 6.42
CA TYR A 74 6.36 1.16 7.84
C TYR A 74 7.82 1.44 8.23
N ASP A 75 8.27 2.69 7.98
CA ASP A 75 9.59 3.18 8.29
C ASP A 75 9.54 4.71 8.49
N ASP A 76 9.93 5.21 9.68
CA ASP A 76 9.82 6.62 10.04
C ASP A 76 10.75 7.53 9.22
N GLU A 77 11.90 7.02 8.74
CA GLU A 77 12.80 7.79 7.87
C GLU A 77 12.20 7.95 6.48
N VAL A 78 11.62 6.88 5.93
CA VAL A 78 10.90 6.92 4.64
C VAL A 78 9.68 7.82 4.74
N LEU A 79 8.87 7.68 5.78
CA LEU A 79 7.72 8.55 6.03
C LEU A 79 8.11 10.03 6.06
N LYS A 80 9.23 10.35 6.72
CA LYS A 80 9.69 11.72 6.87
C LYS A 80 10.34 12.29 5.61
N PHE A 81 11.29 11.55 5.01
CA PHE A 81 12.19 12.11 3.99
C PHE A 81 11.76 11.78 2.55
N HIS A 82 11.04 10.69 2.34
CA HIS A 82 10.58 10.27 1.01
C HIS A 82 9.13 10.66 0.73
N VAL A 83 8.28 10.60 1.75
CA VAL A 83 6.83 10.84 1.62
C VAL A 83 6.40 12.18 2.21
N ASN A 84 7.09 12.67 3.24
CA ASN A 84 6.70 13.83 4.07
C ASN A 84 5.29 13.64 4.67
N LYS A 85 5.06 12.47 5.29
CA LYS A 85 3.73 12.03 5.70
C LYS A 85 3.13 12.79 6.89
N GLY A 86 3.97 13.36 7.76
CA GLY A 86 3.53 14.15 8.91
C GLY A 86 3.15 13.35 10.15
N PHE A 87 3.21 12.00 10.11
CA PHE A 87 3.03 11.12 11.27
C PHE A 87 4.06 9.97 11.25
N THR A 88 4.11 9.17 12.30
CA THR A 88 5.07 8.07 12.51
C THR A 88 4.37 6.71 12.51
N THR A 89 5.17 5.63 12.41
CA THR A 89 4.70 4.25 12.59
C THR A 89 3.98 4.06 13.93
N LYS A 90 4.47 4.70 15.01
CA LYS A 90 3.80 4.69 16.32
C LYS A 90 2.41 5.31 16.30
N SER A 91 2.19 6.32 15.46
CA SER A 91 0.86 6.93 15.30
C SER A 91 -0.09 5.97 14.60
N PHE A 92 0.40 5.25 13.59
CA PHE A 92 -0.34 4.19 12.91
C PHE A 92 -0.70 3.06 13.89
N ASP A 93 0.27 2.52 14.63
CA ASP A 93 0.04 1.44 15.59
C ASP A 93 -1.02 1.80 16.64
N ARG A 94 -1.00 3.06 17.11
CA ARG A 94 -2.02 3.56 18.05
C ARG A 94 -3.40 3.61 17.40
N ALA A 95 -3.49 4.10 16.17
CA ALA A 95 -4.74 4.18 15.42
C ALA A 95 -5.33 2.79 15.19
N VAL A 96 -4.51 1.82 14.77
CA VAL A 96 -4.93 0.43 14.59
C VAL A 96 -5.43 -0.19 15.90
N LYS A 97 -4.71 0.01 17.01
CA LYS A 97 -5.16 -0.46 18.34
C LYS A 97 -6.53 0.13 18.73
N ASN A 98 -6.77 1.39 18.40
CA ASN A 98 -8.07 2.00 18.65
C ASN A 98 -9.15 1.36 17.78
N LEU A 99 -8.90 1.13 16.48
CA LEU A 99 -9.84 0.46 15.58
C LEU A 99 -10.19 -0.95 16.06
N GLN A 100 -9.19 -1.73 16.47
CA GLN A 100 -9.36 -3.09 17.00
C GLN A 100 -10.25 -3.14 18.28
N LYS A 101 -10.20 -2.12 19.15
CA LYS A 101 -11.09 -2.04 20.34
C LYS A 101 -12.57 -1.99 19.97
N PHE A 102 -12.89 -1.50 18.79
CA PHE A 102 -14.26 -1.34 18.29
C PHE A 102 -14.62 -2.33 17.17
N ASP A 103 -13.80 -3.35 16.95
CA ASP A 103 -13.99 -4.36 15.88
C ASP A 103 -14.15 -3.74 14.50
N ILE A 104 -13.41 -2.64 14.24
CA ILE A 104 -13.40 -1.95 12.96
C ILE A 104 -12.29 -2.53 12.07
N ARG A 105 -12.65 -2.95 10.86
CA ARG A 105 -11.70 -3.48 9.89
C ARG A 105 -10.71 -2.42 9.40
N VAL A 106 -9.47 -2.85 9.18
CA VAL A 106 -8.36 -1.99 8.76
C VAL A 106 -7.91 -2.33 7.34
N LYS A 107 -7.91 -1.32 6.47
CA LYS A 107 -7.24 -1.36 5.18
C LYS A 107 -6.01 -0.46 5.22
N THR A 108 -4.83 -1.03 4.96
CA THR A 108 -3.57 -0.27 4.96
C THR A 108 -3.06 -0.05 3.55
N TYR A 109 -2.82 1.22 3.18
CA TYR A 109 -2.13 1.55 1.95
C TYR A 109 -0.63 1.64 2.16
N LEU A 110 0.13 0.96 1.29
CA LEU A 110 1.57 1.04 1.19
C LEU A 110 1.97 1.53 -0.21
N MET A 111 3.05 2.29 -0.27
CA MET A 111 3.61 2.81 -1.52
C MET A 111 4.82 1.98 -1.95
N PHE A 112 4.79 1.43 -3.16
CA PHE A 112 5.96 0.78 -3.72
C PHE A 112 6.85 1.79 -4.44
N LYS A 113 8.13 1.81 -4.09
CA LYS A 113 9.16 2.69 -4.66
C LYS A 113 8.82 4.18 -4.50
N PRO A 114 8.71 4.69 -3.26
CA PRO A 114 8.59 6.12 -3.03
C PRO A 114 9.75 6.91 -3.64
N PRO A 115 9.64 8.25 -3.78
CA PRO A 115 10.72 9.09 -4.31
C PRO A 115 12.07 8.81 -3.65
N PHE A 116 13.17 8.91 -4.40
CA PHE A 116 14.55 8.72 -3.94
C PHE A 116 14.92 7.30 -3.49
N MET A 117 14.11 6.31 -3.80
CA MET A 117 14.39 4.91 -3.50
C MET A 117 14.75 4.17 -4.79
N SER A 118 15.77 3.32 -4.72
CA SER A 118 16.14 2.41 -5.82
C SER A 118 15.09 1.30 -5.98
N GLU A 119 15.09 0.61 -7.11
CA GLU A 119 14.19 -0.54 -7.33
C GLU A 119 14.52 -1.68 -6.36
N ALA A 120 15.81 -1.92 -6.15
CA ALA A 120 16.29 -2.98 -5.24
C ALA A 120 15.90 -2.70 -3.79
N ASP A 121 16.12 -1.46 -3.31
CA ASP A 121 15.73 -1.09 -1.94
C ASP A 121 14.20 -1.12 -1.78
N ALA A 122 13.45 -0.65 -2.77
CA ALA A 122 11.98 -0.70 -2.75
C ALA A 122 11.46 -2.13 -2.62
N LEU A 123 12.07 -3.07 -3.36
CA LEU A 123 11.69 -4.48 -3.33
C LEU A 123 11.99 -5.14 -1.97
N ASP A 124 13.12 -4.80 -1.36
CA ASP A 124 13.52 -5.36 -0.08
C ASP A 124 12.66 -4.77 1.07
N HIS A 125 12.42 -3.46 1.07
CA HIS A 125 11.64 -2.79 2.11
C HIS A 125 10.14 -3.09 2.06
N ILE A 126 9.54 -3.15 0.88
CA ILE A 126 8.08 -3.34 0.79
C ILE A 126 7.63 -4.65 1.40
N VAL A 127 8.42 -5.73 1.25
CA VAL A 127 8.12 -7.04 1.85
C VAL A 127 8.20 -6.97 3.37
N GLU A 128 9.18 -6.24 3.92
CA GLU A 128 9.29 -5.98 5.36
C GLU A 128 8.09 -5.16 5.88
N TRP A 129 7.64 -4.15 5.12
CA TRP A 129 6.47 -3.34 5.52
C TRP A 129 5.17 -4.14 5.48
N ILE A 130 4.99 -4.99 4.45
CA ILE A 130 3.85 -5.91 4.38
C ILE A 130 3.85 -6.83 5.60
N ALA A 131 4.98 -7.44 5.94
CA ALA A 131 5.09 -8.31 7.11
C ALA A 131 4.79 -7.58 8.43
N ALA A 132 5.19 -6.32 8.54
CA ALA A 132 4.98 -5.52 9.75
C ALA A 132 3.51 -5.16 10.00
N VAL A 133 2.69 -5.06 8.93
CA VAL A 133 1.29 -4.66 9.05
C VAL A 133 0.29 -5.80 8.81
N ALA A 134 0.74 -6.98 8.40
CA ALA A 134 -0.14 -8.09 8.00
C ALA A 134 -1.12 -8.50 9.09
N GLU A 135 -0.64 -8.72 10.33
CA GLU A 135 -1.49 -9.15 11.45
C GLU A 135 -2.45 -8.05 11.94
N SER A 136 -2.20 -6.80 11.56
CA SER A 136 -2.97 -5.64 12.01
C SER A 136 -3.86 -5.04 10.94
N SER A 137 -3.87 -5.61 9.76
CA SER A 137 -4.65 -5.14 8.60
C SER A 137 -5.46 -6.28 8.01
N ASP A 138 -6.75 -6.08 7.81
CA ASP A 138 -7.60 -7.02 7.06
C ASP A 138 -7.30 -7.00 5.57
N GLU A 139 -6.88 -5.84 5.07
CA GLU A 139 -6.49 -5.65 3.67
C GLU A 139 -5.25 -4.74 3.57
N ILE A 140 -4.27 -5.17 2.80
CA ILE A 140 -3.09 -4.38 2.45
C ILE A 140 -3.17 -4.04 0.97
N SER A 141 -3.19 -2.76 0.64
CA SER A 141 -3.21 -2.27 -0.73
C SER A 141 -1.87 -1.62 -1.09
N VAL A 142 -1.09 -2.28 -1.93
CA VAL A 142 0.18 -1.73 -2.41
C VAL A 142 -0.05 -0.93 -3.68
N ASN A 143 0.23 0.37 -3.61
CA ASN A 143 0.12 1.30 -4.72
C ASN A 143 1.52 1.64 -5.24
N PRO A 144 1.90 1.16 -6.43
CA PRO A 144 3.18 1.55 -7.02
C PRO A 144 3.16 3.03 -7.39
N MET A 145 4.30 3.70 -7.13
CA MET A 145 4.44 5.12 -7.45
C MET A 145 4.19 5.38 -8.93
N ASN A 146 3.29 6.29 -9.22
CA ASN A 146 3.06 6.84 -10.54
C ASN A 146 3.43 8.34 -10.60
N ILE A 147 3.73 8.83 -11.78
CA ILE A 147 4.26 10.19 -11.96
C ILE A 147 3.12 11.16 -12.23
N GLN A 148 2.79 11.99 -11.25
CA GLN A 148 1.85 13.10 -11.39
C GLN A 148 2.56 14.34 -11.89
N ARG A 149 1.95 15.05 -12.85
CA ARG A 149 2.51 16.28 -13.42
C ARG A 149 2.65 17.38 -12.36
N GLY A 150 3.73 18.14 -12.44
CA GLY A 150 4.00 19.28 -11.56
C GLY A 150 4.54 18.91 -10.18
N THR A 151 4.81 17.64 -9.91
CA THR A 151 5.39 17.15 -8.65
C THR A 151 6.91 17.05 -8.74
N ILE A 152 7.57 16.84 -7.58
CA ILE A 152 9.02 16.59 -7.54
C ILE A 152 9.40 15.34 -8.36
N ILE A 153 8.55 14.30 -8.28
CA ILE A 153 8.80 13.06 -9.01
C ILE A 153 8.70 13.26 -10.54
N ASP A 154 7.86 14.19 -10.99
CA ASP A 154 7.78 14.59 -12.40
C ASP A 154 9.10 15.22 -12.88
N ARG A 155 9.72 16.06 -12.06
CA ARG A 155 11.04 16.64 -12.35
C ARG A 155 12.11 15.56 -12.42
N LEU A 156 12.20 14.71 -11.39
CA LEU A 156 13.17 13.61 -11.36
C LEU A 156 13.04 12.69 -12.57
N HIS A 157 11.81 12.41 -13.00
CA HIS A 157 11.56 11.60 -14.19
C HIS A 157 12.04 12.30 -15.47
N ASN A 158 11.70 13.60 -15.65
CA ASN A 158 12.13 14.38 -16.81
C ASN A 158 13.66 14.51 -16.88
N ASP A 159 14.32 14.58 -15.70
CA ASP A 159 15.79 14.62 -15.57
C ASP A 159 16.43 13.22 -15.62
N ARG A 160 15.66 12.16 -15.89
CA ARG A 160 16.10 10.75 -15.92
C ARG A 160 16.71 10.23 -14.60
N GLN A 161 16.33 10.81 -13.49
CA GLN A 161 16.78 10.42 -12.14
C GLN A 161 15.76 9.52 -11.44
N TYR A 162 14.60 9.34 -12.01
CA TYR A 162 13.57 8.45 -11.50
C TYR A 162 12.84 7.76 -12.65
N ARG A 163 12.63 6.46 -12.50
CA ARG A 163 11.78 5.61 -13.30
C ARG A 163 10.67 5.02 -12.42
N PRO A 164 9.39 4.99 -12.86
CA PRO A 164 8.37 4.21 -12.16
C PRO A 164 8.79 2.75 -12.00
N PRO A 165 8.22 2.03 -11.03
CA PRO A 165 8.56 0.64 -10.79
C PRO A 165 8.45 -0.23 -12.02
N TRP A 166 9.28 -1.27 -12.10
CA TRP A 166 9.06 -2.35 -13.04
C TRP A 166 7.82 -3.17 -12.62
N LEU A 167 7.02 -3.61 -13.60
CA LEU A 167 5.94 -4.57 -13.32
C LEU A 167 6.51 -5.90 -12.80
N TRP A 168 7.71 -6.30 -13.24
CA TRP A 168 8.40 -7.47 -12.69
C TRP A 168 8.72 -7.35 -11.21
N SER A 169 9.00 -6.15 -10.72
CA SER A 169 9.19 -5.94 -9.29
C SER A 169 7.89 -6.11 -8.51
N LEU A 170 6.76 -5.72 -9.06
CA LEU A 170 5.45 -5.96 -8.43
C LEU A 170 5.14 -7.46 -8.37
N VAL A 171 5.41 -8.20 -9.43
CA VAL A 171 5.26 -9.66 -9.45
C VAL A 171 6.18 -10.33 -8.42
N GLU A 172 7.45 -9.94 -8.37
CA GLU A 172 8.41 -10.47 -7.39
C GLU A 172 8.01 -10.13 -5.94
N MET A 173 7.53 -8.92 -5.69
CA MET A 173 6.98 -8.53 -4.39
C MET A 173 5.80 -9.42 -4.01
N ILE A 174 4.86 -9.65 -4.93
CA ILE A 174 3.70 -10.51 -4.69
C ILE A 174 4.16 -11.92 -4.32
N HIS A 175 5.08 -12.52 -5.07
CA HIS A 175 5.61 -13.84 -4.75
C HIS A 175 6.25 -13.90 -3.36
N LYS A 176 7.06 -12.89 -2.99
CA LYS A 176 7.70 -12.83 -1.67
C LYS A 176 6.70 -12.60 -0.54
N ALA A 177 5.71 -11.76 -0.76
CA ALA A 177 4.71 -11.44 0.26
C ALA A 177 3.65 -12.53 0.42
N HIS A 178 3.45 -13.38 -0.59
CA HIS A 178 2.40 -14.41 -0.58
C HIS A 178 2.48 -15.31 0.65
N HIS A 179 3.68 -15.79 1.03
CA HIS A 179 3.85 -16.63 2.21
C HIS A 179 3.60 -15.92 3.54
N ILE A 180 3.63 -14.59 3.56
CA ILE A 180 3.27 -13.77 4.73
C ILE A 180 1.75 -13.71 4.85
N ILE A 181 1.07 -13.53 3.74
CA ILE A 181 -0.39 -13.40 3.66
C ILE A 181 -1.07 -14.76 3.79
N HIS A 182 -0.49 -15.79 3.20
CA HIS A 182 -0.97 -17.17 3.19
C HIS A 182 0.10 -18.12 3.75
N PRO A 183 0.32 -18.16 5.07
CA PRO A 183 1.44 -18.92 5.69
C PRO A 183 1.34 -20.43 5.45
N ASN A 184 0.15 -20.98 5.27
CA ASN A 184 -0.08 -22.39 4.95
C ASN A 184 -0.32 -22.67 3.46
N GLY A 185 -0.06 -21.68 2.60
CA GLY A 185 -0.47 -21.68 1.21
C GLY A 185 -1.96 -21.36 1.07
N GLY A 186 -2.45 -21.23 -0.15
CA GLY A 186 -3.85 -20.96 -0.41
C GLY A 186 -4.10 -19.68 -1.20
N THR A 187 -5.35 -19.24 -1.16
CA THR A 187 -5.88 -18.14 -1.97
C THR A 187 -6.69 -17.17 -1.11
N ASN A 188 -7.18 -16.08 -1.71
CA ASN A 188 -8.02 -15.12 -1.00
C ASN A 188 -9.33 -15.76 -0.53
N GLY A 189 -9.65 -15.58 0.75
CA GLY A 189 -10.86 -16.11 1.40
C GLY A 189 -10.66 -17.44 2.13
N ASP A 190 -9.45 -18.00 2.12
CA ASP A 190 -9.12 -19.17 2.93
C ASP A 190 -9.09 -18.82 4.42
N GLU A 191 -9.45 -19.76 5.30
CA GLU A 191 -9.54 -19.54 6.75
C GLU A 191 -8.20 -19.13 7.40
N ASP A 192 -7.09 -19.57 6.81
CA ASP A 192 -5.73 -19.29 7.28
C ASP A 192 -5.14 -17.98 6.73
N GLN A 193 -5.91 -17.22 5.95
CA GLN A 193 -5.46 -15.98 5.39
C GLN A 193 -5.28 -14.92 6.49
N VAL A 194 -4.05 -14.42 6.65
CA VAL A 194 -3.73 -13.39 7.66
C VAL A 194 -4.28 -12.03 7.26
N SER A 195 -4.14 -11.67 5.98
CA SER A 195 -4.59 -10.40 5.41
C SER A 195 -4.78 -10.55 3.91
N ARG A 196 -5.59 -9.71 3.28
CA ARG A 196 -5.74 -9.68 1.83
C ARG A 196 -4.73 -8.73 1.20
N LEU A 197 -3.90 -9.22 0.27
CA LEU A 197 -2.97 -8.38 -0.49
C LEU A 197 -3.58 -7.95 -1.82
N ILE A 198 -3.70 -6.65 -2.03
CA ILE A 198 -4.15 -6.05 -3.28
C ILE A 198 -3.02 -5.19 -3.86
N VAL A 199 -2.77 -5.35 -5.15
CA VAL A 199 -1.81 -4.53 -5.88
C VAL A 199 -2.52 -3.86 -7.05
N HIS A 200 -2.54 -2.54 -7.07
CA HIS A 200 -3.18 -1.76 -8.13
C HIS A 200 -2.13 -0.96 -8.91
N PRO A 201 -1.64 -1.47 -10.05
CA PRO A 201 -0.70 -0.73 -10.89
C PRO A 201 -1.41 0.39 -11.67
N THR A 202 -1.81 1.45 -10.96
CA THR A 202 -2.42 2.63 -11.59
C THR A 202 -1.55 3.14 -12.75
N ALA A 203 -2.15 3.33 -13.91
CA ALA A 203 -1.44 3.62 -15.17
C ALA A 203 -0.40 2.54 -15.56
N GLY A 204 -0.62 1.29 -15.17
CA GLY A 204 0.23 0.16 -15.54
C GLY A 204 0.40 0.04 -17.07
N GLY A 205 1.60 -0.30 -17.50
CA GLY A 205 1.97 -0.35 -18.92
C GLY A 205 2.12 1.02 -19.59
N LYS A 206 2.05 2.13 -18.84
CA LYS A 206 2.31 3.49 -19.36
C LYS A 206 3.63 4.02 -18.80
N ILE A 207 4.31 4.88 -19.57
CA ILE A 207 5.62 5.43 -19.23
C ILE A 207 5.65 6.19 -17.88
N ARG A 208 4.51 6.68 -17.43
CA ARG A 208 4.35 7.40 -16.15
C ARG A 208 3.82 6.53 -15.01
N GLY A 209 3.52 5.27 -15.27
CA GLY A 209 3.15 4.24 -14.31
C GLY A 209 4.13 3.08 -14.34
N SER A 210 3.88 2.04 -13.54
CA SER A 210 4.69 0.83 -13.57
C SER A 210 4.66 0.18 -14.95
N HIS A 211 5.83 -0.08 -15.52
CA HIS A 211 5.94 -0.64 -16.87
C HIS A 211 7.20 -1.50 -17.01
N ASN A 212 7.17 -2.39 -17.96
CA ASN A 212 8.31 -3.18 -18.41
C ASN A 212 8.86 -2.64 -19.73
N CYS A 213 8.86 -3.43 -20.80
CA CYS A 213 9.36 -3.04 -22.13
C CYS A 213 8.29 -2.61 -23.13
N GLY A 214 7.02 -2.64 -22.72
CA GLY A 214 5.87 -2.39 -23.59
C GLY A 214 5.26 -3.64 -24.21
N SER A 215 6.05 -4.68 -24.47
CA SER A 215 5.56 -5.90 -25.15
C SER A 215 4.80 -6.84 -24.21
N CYS A 216 5.23 -6.98 -22.96
CA CYS A 216 4.60 -7.86 -21.96
C CYS A 216 3.70 -7.13 -20.97
N ASP A 217 3.63 -5.81 -21.02
CA ASP A 217 3.03 -4.98 -19.96
C ASP A 217 1.54 -5.29 -19.77
N THR A 218 0.79 -5.43 -20.85
CA THR A 218 -0.65 -5.71 -20.79
C THR A 218 -0.95 -7.04 -20.12
N GLU A 219 -0.18 -8.07 -20.44
CA GLU A 219 -0.34 -9.40 -19.86
C GLU A 219 0.01 -9.41 -18.39
N VAL A 220 1.14 -8.79 -18.00
CA VAL A 220 1.58 -8.71 -16.60
C VAL A 220 0.61 -7.88 -15.76
N VAL A 221 0.10 -6.75 -16.28
CA VAL A 221 -0.92 -5.95 -15.58
C VAL A 221 -2.19 -6.78 -15.34
N ALA A 222 -2.68 -7.46 -16.37
CA ALA A 222 -3.87 -8.31 -16.25
C ALA A 222 -3.69 -9.45 -15.22
N ALA A 223 -2.50 -10.05 -15.15
CA ALA A 223 -2.19 -11.06 -14.14
C ALA A 223 -2.19 -10.49 -12.72
N ILE A 224 -1.59 -9.31 -12.52
CA ILE A 224 -1.62 -8.62 -11.23
C ILE A 224 -3.06 -8.30 -10.79
N GLU A 225 -3.91 -7.85 -11.72
CA GLU A 225 -5.32 -7.56 -11.46
C GLU A 225 -6.10 -8.84 -11.11
N ARG A 226 -5.86 -9.96 -11.79
CA ARG A 226 -6.47 -11.25 -11.43
C ARG A 226 -6.00 -11.74 -10.07
N TYR A 227 -4.70 -11.66 -9.77
CA TYR A 227 -4.17 -11.99 -8.45
C TYR A 227 -4.83 -11.16 -7.33
N ALA A 228 -5.07 -9.88 -7.53
CA ALA A 228 -5.74 -9.03 -6.54
C ALA A 228 -7.15 -9.54 -6.17
N VAL A 229 -7.78 -10.30 -7.06
CA VAL A 229 -9.09 -10.94 -6.81
C VAL A 229 -8.93 -12.33 -6.22
N SER A 230 -8.12 -13.19 -6.86
CA SER A 230 -8.00 -14.61 -6.51
C SER A 230 -7.03 -14.87 -5.35
N GLY A 231 -5.96 -14.09 -5.22
CA GLY A 231 -4.82 -14.40 -4.35
C GLY A 231 -3.97 -15.57 -4.84
N ASP A 232 -4.22 -16.08 -6.05
CA ASP A 232 -3.55 -17.28 -6.58
C ASP A 232 -2.31 -16.92 -7.40
N LEU A 233 -1.15 -17.45 -7.01
CA LEU A 233 0.10 -17.27 -7.75
C LEU A 233 0.11 -17.91 -9.13
N LEU A 234 -0.80 -18.87 -9.41
CA LEU A 234 -0.96 -19.47 -10.73
C LEU A 234 -1.31 -18.42 -11.81
N GLU A 235 -1.84 -17.27 -11.41
CA GLU A 235 -2.10 -16.15 -12.33
C GLU A 235 -0.84 -15.63 -13.07
N PHE A 236 0.34 -15.92 -12.55
CA PHE A 236 1.63 -15.53 -13.14
C PHE A 236 2.30 -16.66 -13.93
N GLU A 237 1.72 -17.86 -13.97
CA GLU A 237 2.32 -18.97 -14.71
C GLU A 237 2.37 -18.72 -16.22
N GLY A 238 3.49 -19.09 -16.83
CA GLY A 238 3.69 -18.94 -18.27
C GLY A 238 4.02 -17.53 -18.76
N ILE A 239 3.96 -16.52 -17.88
CA ILE A 239 4.27 -15.13 -18.25
C ILE A 239 5.79 -14.93 -18.22
N ASP A 240 6.38 -14.69 -19.38
CA ASP A 240 7.81 -14.42 -19.53
C ASP A 240 8.09 -13.40 -20.63
N CYS A 241 9.23 -12.72 -20.50
CA CYS A 241 9.72 -11.79 -21.52
C CYS A 241 11.23 -11.58 -21.35
N SER A 242 11.94 -11.39 -22.46
CA SER A 242 13.39 -11.14 -22.46
C SER A 242 13.79 -9.93 -21.59
N CYS A 243 12.90 -8.93 -21.44
CA CYS A 243 13.17 -7.77 -20.57
C CYS A 243 13.29 -8.12 -19.08
N LYS A 244 12.85 -9.30 -18.66
CA LYS A 244 13.02 -9.79 -17.28
C LYS A 244 14.50 -9.96 -16.92
N GLN A 245 15.34 -10.28 -17.91
CA GLN A 245 16.79 -10.33 -17.72
C GLN A 245 17.35 -8.92 -17.46
N THR A 246 16.96 -7.92 -18.23
CA THR A 246 17.37 -6.51 -18.02
C THR A 246 16.98 -6.01 -16.65
N TRP A 247 15.74 -6.31 -16.21
CA TRP A 247 15.27 -5.98 -14.87
C TRP A 247 16.14 -6.63 -13.76
N ARG A 248 16.51 -7.92 -13.90
CA ARG A 248 17.38 -8.61 -12.94
C ARG A 248 18.77 -7.99 -12.87
N GLU A 249 19.32 -7.61 -14.02
CA GLU A 249 20.63 -6.96 -14.12
C GLU A 249 20.60 -5.57 -13.46
N GLU A 250 19.53 -4.78 -13.66
CA GLU A 250 19.34 -3.48 -13.03
C GLU A 250 19.33 -3.61 -11.50
N ILE A 251 18.50 -4.52 -10.93
CA ILE A 251 18.46 -4.78 -9.49
C ILE A 251 19.82 -5.22 -8.95
N SER A 252 20.53 -6.09 -9.68
CA SER A 252 21.85 -6.56 -9.29
C SER A 252 22.87 -5.42 -9.23
N LEU A 253 22.85 -4.52 -10.22
CA LEU A 253 23.71 -3.34 -10.26
C LEU A 253 23.38 -2.36 -9.12
N GLU A 254 22.10 -2.07 -8.88
CA GLU A 254 21.69 -1.18 -7.78
C GLU A 254 22.13 -1.70 -6.41
N ARG A 255 22.14 -3.01 -6.20
CA ARG A 255 22.66 -3.61 -4.96
C ARG A 255 24.16 -3.47 -4.77
N CYS A 256 24.92 -3.28 -5.85
CA CYS A 256 26.37 -3.11 -5.82
C CYS A 256 26.80 -1.64 -5.74
N LEU A 257 25.91 -0.70 -6.12
CA LEU A 257 26.21 0.72 -6.15
C LEU A 257 25.79 1.41 -4.83
N PRO A 258 26.52 2.44 -4.39
CA PRO A 258 26.03 3.31 -3.33
C PRO A 258 24.76 4.02 -3.80
N ALA A 259 23.82 4.29 -2.87
CA ALA A 259 22.56 4.95 -3.19
C ALA A 259 22.78 6.25 -3.97
N PRO A 260 22.06 6.49 -5.09
CA PRO A 260 22.36 7.54 -6.05
C PRO A 260 22.34 8.98 -5.52
N LEU A 261 21.71 9.22 -4.38
CA LEU A 261 21.50 10.55 -3.80
C LEU A 261 22.04 10.70 -2.36
N GLY A 262 22.92 9.81 -1.92
CA GLY A 262 23.52 9.91 -0.57
C GLY A 262 22.52 9.65 0.59
N ILE A 263 21.29 9.26 0.29
CA ILE A 263 20.29 8.80 1.25
C ILE A 263 20.30 7.28 1.19
N SER A 264 21.32 6.67 1.75
CA SER A 264 21.31 5.21 1.97
C SER A 264 20.52 4.94 3.24
N LEU A 265 19.35 4.34 3.10
CA LEU A 265 18.73 3.70 4.24
C LEU A 265 19.66 2.57 4.71
N PRO A 266 20.04 2.51 6.00
CA PRO A 266 20.91 1.46 6.50
C PRO A 266 20.24 0.10 6.28
N ARG A 267 20.92 -0.80 5.56
CA ARG A 267 20.44 -2.17 5.38
C ARG A 267 20.33 -2.84 6.76
N ARG A 268 19.38 -3.74 6.92
CA ARG A 268 19.06 -4.41 8.20
C ARG A 268 20.28 -4.97 8.95
N GLY A 269 21.33 -5.42 8.22
CA GLY A 269 22.60 -5.86 8.78
C GLY A 269 23.43 -4.73 9.41
N ASP A 270 23.28 -3.51 8.96
CA ASP A 270 24.03 -2.34 9.44
C ASP A 270 23.34 -1.69 10.64
N ARG A 271 21.99 -1.76 10.72
CA ARG A 271 21.21 -1.27 11.88
C ARG A 271 21.63 -1.96 13.19
N ALA A 272 21.96 -3.25 13.16
CA ALA A 272 22.43 -3.99 14.32
C ALA A 272 23.84 -3.57 14.81
N LYS A 273 24.66 -2.94 13.94
CA LYS A 273 25.99 -2.41 14.30
C LYS A 273 25.89 -1.01 14.87
N VAL A 274 25.02 -0.14 14.33
CA VAL A 274 24.84 1.25 14.79
C VAL A 274 24.24 1.29 16.21
N LEU A 275 23.31 0.39 16.52
CA LEU A 275 22.70 0.28 17.86
C LEU A 275 23.61 -0.32 18.95
N ARG A 276 24.77 -0.90 18.58
CA ARG A 276 25.77 -1.41 19.53
C ARG A 276 26.92 -0.44 19.79
N SER A 277 26.98 0.68 19.07
CA SER A 277 28.01 1.71 19.17
C SER A 277 27.50 3.06 19.72
N ALA A 278 26.24 3.12 20.15
CA ALA A 278 25.61 4.20 20.87
C ALA A 278 25.17 3.70 22.26
#